data_c117fc6f1c1fa32305d0567785f162a8
#
_entry.id   c117fc6f1c1fa32305d0567785f162a8
#
_cell.length_a   1.000
_cell.length_b   1.000
_cell.length_c   1.000
_cell.angle_alpha   90.00
_cell.angle_beta   90.00
_cell.angle_gamma   90.00
#
_symmetry.space_group_name_H-M   'P 1'
#
loop_
_entity.id
_entity.type
_entity.pdbx_description
1 polymer ?
#
loop_
_entity_poly.entity_id
_entity_poly.type
_entity_poly.pdbx_seq_one_letter_code
_entity_poly.pdbx_strand_id
1 'polypeptide(L)'
;MNNSLIQANKTLENATQCFDAMCSIADSISNLTNTWADLQREMHQMDLQFAAYMGNLEVNLEKYRISAPIVSKQLDGLQNIMNKILDKVLEMDATNDIQIQNKMRLMDSVDGYVDKLATMMIKLL
;
A
#
# COMPACT_ATOMS: atom_id res chain seq x y z
N MET A 1 -22.23 9.47 -22.85
CA MET A 1 -21.15 10.38 -22.41
C MET A 1 -21.10 10.54 -20.90
N ASN A 2 -22.22 10.88 -20.26
CA ASN A 2 -22.24 11.10 -18.80
C ASN A 2 -21.90 9.85 -18.00
N ASN A 3 -22.24 8.66 -18.49
CA ASN A 3 -21.97 7.39 -17.80
C ASN A 3 -20.48 7.08 -17.70
N SER A 4 -19.70 7.41 -18.71
CA SER A 4 -18.24 7.17 -18.71
C SER A 4 -17.54 8.07 -17.68
N LEU A 5 -17.96 9.34 -17.58
CA LEU A 5 -17.43 10.28 -16.61
C LEU A 5 -17.79 9.87 -15.18
N ILE A 6 -19.04 9.46 -14.96
CA ILE A 6 -19.51 8.99 -13.66
C ILE A 6 -18.75 7.74 -13.22
N GLN A 7 -18.52 6.79 -14.14
CA GLN A 7 -17.75 5.57 -13.85
C GLN A 7 -16.28 5.89 -13.55
N ALA A 8 -15.66 6.81 -14.30
CA ALA A 8 -14.29 7.24 -14.05
C ALA A 8 -14.15 7.90 -12.68
N ASN A 9 -15.10 8.75 -12.31
CA ASN A 9 -15.11 9.39 -10.99
C ASN A 9 -15.31 8.39 -9.86
N LYS A 10 -16.20 7.42 -10.01
CA LYS A 10 -16.40 6.35 -9.04
C LYS A 10 -15.15 5.50 -8.89
N THR A 11 -14.48 5.19 -9.99
CA THR A 11 -13.26 4.40 -9.97
C THR A 11 -12.16 5.12 -9.20
N LEU A 12 -11.99 6.43 -9.43
CA LEU A 12 -11.04 7.25 -8.71
C LEU A 12 -11.40 7.36 -7.23
N GLU A 13 -12.69 7.53 -6.91
CA GLU A 13 -13.18 7.54 -5.54
C GLU A 13 -12.87 6.24 -4.81
N ASN A 14 -13.10 5.09 -5.45
CA ASN A 14 -12.77 3.79 -4.87
C ASN A 14 -11.28 3.64 -4.64
N ALA A 15 -10.45 4.09 -5.57
CA ALA A 15 -9.01 4.07 -5.40
C ALA A 15 -8.57 4.96 -4.23
N THR A 16 -9.17 6.13 -4.08
CA THR A 16 -8.90 7.04 -2.96
C THR A 16 -9.31 6.42 -1.63
N GLN A 17 -10.44 5.75 -1.57
CA GLN A 17 -10.88 5.04 -0.36
C GLN A 17 -9.90 3.94 0.04
N CYS A 18 -9.43 3.15 -0.92
CA CYS A 18 -8.41 2.13 -0.66
C CYS A 18 -7.10 2.74 -0.18
N PHE A 19 -6.69 3.86 -0.80
CA PHE A 19 -5.51 4.60 -0.39
C PHE A 19 -5.63 5.10 1.05
N ASP A 20 -6.77 5.71 1.40
CA ASP A 20 -7.02 6.24 2.75
C ASP A 20 -7.02 5.11 3.79
N ALA A 21 -7.60 3.97 3.45
CA ALA A 21 -7.60 2.79 4.31
C ALA A 21 -6.17 2.29 4.59
N MET A 22 -5.32 2.25 3.57
CA MET A 22 -3.91 1.88 3.74
C MET A 22 -3.16 2.89 4.60
N CYS A 23 -3.41 4.17 4.44
CA CYS A 23 -2.80 5.22 5.25
C CYS A 23 -3.20 5.07 6.73
N SER A 24 -4.47 4.76 6.99
CA SER A 24 -4.96 4.53 8.35
C SER A 24 -4.28 3.33 9.01
N ILE A 25 -4.13 2.23 8.27
CA ILE A 25 -3.43 1.03 8.75
C ILE A 25 -1.94 1.35 9.01
N ALA A 26 -1.31 2.11 8.13
CA ALA A 26 0.08 2.51 8.29
C ALA A 26 0.29 3.36 9.55
N ASP A 27 -0.64 4.28 9.83
CA ASP A 27 -0.61 5.07 11.06
C ASP A 27 -0.75 4.17 12.30
N SER A 28 -1.61 3.16 12.25
CA SER A 28 -1.76 2.18 13.31
C SER A 28 -0.45 1.42 13.54
N ILE A 29 0.22 0.98 12.47
CA ILE A 29 1.51 0.29 12.56
C ILE A 29 2.57 1.21 13.19
N SER A 30 2.60 2.47 12.80
CA SER A 30 3.56 3.45 13.32
C SER A 30 3.41 3.69 14.82
N ASN A 31 2.18 3.52 15.32
CA ASN A 31 1.85 3.76 16.73
C ASN A 31 1.82 2.48 17.57
N LEU A 32 2.07 1.32 16.97
CA LEU A 32 2.06 0.05 17.70
C LEU A 32 3.21 -0.01 18.72
N THR A 33 2.86 -0.40 19.93
CA THR A 33 3.83 -0.75 20.97
C THR A 33 4.17 -2.24 20.87
N ASN A 34 4.96 -2.59 19.90
CA ASN A 34 5.88 -3.73 19.87
C ASN A 34 5.36 -5.13 20.17
N THR A 35 4.14 -5.51 19.80
CA THR A 35 3.77 -6.92 19.78
C THR A 35 3.80 -7.44 18.35
N TRP A 36 4.54 -8.54 18.13
CA TRP A 36 4.63 -9.16 16.81
C TRP A 36 3.26 -9.62 16.28
N ALA A 37 2.39 -10.08 17.17
CA ALA A 37 1.04 -10.51 16.80
C ALA A 37 0.21 -9.36 16.24
N ASP A 38 0.26 -8.19 16.87
CA ASP A 38 -0.45 -7.00 16.42
C ASP A 38 0.10 -6.52 15.07
N LEU A 39 1.43 -6.51 14.92
CA LEU A 39 2.07 -6.14 13.66
C LEU A 39 1.66 -7.07 12.52
N GLN A 40 1.67 -8.38 12.76
CA GLN A 40 1.26 -9.36 11.74
C GLN A 40 -0.19 -9.15 11.31
N ARG A 41 -1.08 -8.88 12.26
CA ARG A 41 -2.49 -8.64 11.97
C ARG A 41 -2.68 -7.38 11.13
N GLU A 42 -2.02 -6.28 11.49
CA GLU A 42 -2.09 -5.03 10.74
C GLU A 42 -1.49 -5.18 9.35
N MET A 43 -0.37 -5.90 9.24
CA MET A 43 0.25 -6.18 7.94
C MET A 43 -0.66 -7.04 7.06
N HIS A 44 -1.38 -7.99 7.64
CA HIS A 44 -2.34 -8.79 6.88
C HIS A 44 -3.46 -7.92 6.30
N GLN A 45 -4.00 -7.00 7.10
CA GLN A 45 -5.00 -6.04 6.62
C GLN A 45 -4.43 -5.14 5.52
N MET A 46 -3.18 -4.69 5.68
CA MET A 46 -2.50 -3.90 4.66
C MET A 46 -2.34 -4.68 3.35
N ASP A 47 -1.99 -5.97 3.42
CA ASP A 47 -1.91 -6.84 2.24
C ASP A 47 -3.23 -6.86 1.48
N LEU A 48 -4.35 -7.00 2.19
CA LEU A 48 -5.67 -7.03 1.57
C LEU A 48 -6.00 -5.68 0.91
N GLN A 49 -5.74 -4.58 1.59
CA GLN A 49 -6.00 -3.24 1.06
C GLN A 49 -5.09 -2.93 -0.13
N PHE A 50 -3.82 -3.31 -0.03
CA PHE A 50 -2.86 -3.12 -1.12
C PHE A 50 -3.27 -3.91 -2.36
N ALA A 51 -3.65 -5.17 -2.20
CA ALA A 51 -4.10 -6.01 -3.31
C ALA A 51 -5.36 -5.43 -3.97
N ALA A 52 -6.30 -4.92 -3.18
CA ALA A 52 -7.51 -4.29 -3.69
C ALA A 52 -7.19 -3.02 -4.49
N TYR A 53 -6.30 -2.18 -3.97
CA TYR A 53 -5.89 -0.93 -4.62
C TYR A 53 -5.17 -1.21 -5.95
N MET A 54 -4.18 -2.10 -5.93
CA MET A 54 -3.40 -2.43 -7.12
C MET A 54 -4.25 -3.13 -8.18
N GLY A 55 -5.14 -4.03 -7.75
CA GLY A 55 -6.08 -4.69 -8.66
C GLY A 55 -7.01 -3.69 -9.34
N ASN A 56 -7.52 -2.71 -8.60
CA ASN A 56 -8.35 -1.65 -9.14
C ASN A 56 -7.59 -0.82 -10.18
N LEU A 57 -6.34 -0.45 -9.87
CA LEU A 57 -5.50 0.31 -10.80
C LEU A 57 -5.22 -0.47 -12.08
N GLU A 58 -4.91 -1.77 -11.98
CA GLU A 58 -4.60 -2.61 -13.15
C GLU A 58 -5.80 -2.78 -14.07
N VAL A 59 -6.98 -3.05 -13.49
CA VAL A 59 -8.21 -3.27 -14.27
C VAL A 59 -8.68 -1.99 -14.95
N ASN A 60 -8.41 -0.83 -14.36
CA ASN A 60 -8.88 0.46 -14.86
C ASN A 60 -7.74 1.37 -15.33
N LEU A 61 -6.63 0.78 -15.76
CA LEU A 61 -5.40 1.52 -16.08
C LEU A 61 -5.63 2.66 -17.08
N GLU A 62 -6.40 2.40 -18.15
CA GLU A 62 -6.69 3.42 -19.16
C GLU A 62 -7.48 4.61 -18.59
N LYS A 63 -8.43 4.32 -17.69
CA LYS A 63 -9.19 5.37 -17.02
C LYS A 63 -8.30 6.23 -16.13
N TYR A 64 -7.31 5.61 -15.49
CA TYR A 64 -6.39 6.33 -14.60
C TYR A 64 -5.34 7.13 -15.35
N ARG A 65 -5.08 6.83 -16.62
CA ARG A 65 -4.16 7.65 -17.43
C ARG A 65 -4.66 9.08 -17.57
N ILE A 66 -5.98 9.29 -17.59
CA ILE A 66 -6.57 10.63 -17.62
C ILE A 66 -6.31 11.37 -16.31
N SER A 67 -6.27 10.64 -15.21
CA SER A 67 -6.01 11.17 -13.86
C SER A 67 -4.61 10.83 -13.37
N ALA A 68 -3.68 10.58 -14.30
CA ALA A 68 -2.32 10.13 -13.97
C ALA A 68 -1.59 11.02 -12.94
N PRO A 69 -1.67 12.35 -13.00
CA PRO A 69 -1.01 13.17 -11.98
C PRO A 69 -1.51 12.92 -10.57
N ILE A 70 -2.81 12.68 -10.41
CA ILE A 70 -3.42 12.40 -9.09
C ILE A 70 -2.99 11.02 -8.59
N VAL A 71 -3.09 10.02 -9.45
CA VAL A 71 -2.76 8.63 -9.10
C VAL A 71 -1.25 8.49 -8.84
N SER A 72 -0.41 9.11 -9.65
CA SER A 72 1.04 9.11 -9.43
C SER A 72 1.41 9.70 -8.07
N LYS A 73 0.73 10.75 -7.66
CA LYS A 73 0.94 11.36 -6.35
C LYS A 73 0.54 10.42 -5.22
N GLN A 74 -0.56 9.67 -5.39
CA GLN A 74 -0.98 8.65 -4.44
C GLN A 74 0.06 7.53 -4.35
N LEU A 75 0.56 7.05 -5.48
CA LEU A 75 1.58 6.00 -5.52
C LEU A 75 2.87 6.43 -4.86
N ASP A 76 3.30 7.67 -5.11
CA ASP A 76 4.48 8.24 -4.46
C ASP A 76 4.28 8.34 -2.95
N GLY A 77 3.12 8.81 -2.52
CA GLY A 77 2.76 8.84 -1.10
C GLY A 77 2.78 7.46 -0.45
N LEU A 78 2.29 6.44 -1.14
CA LEU A 78 2.34 5.06 -0.66
C LEU A 78 3.77 4.54 -0.54
N GLN A 79 4.64 4.85 -1.49
CA GLN A 79 6.05 4.47 -1.38
C GLN A 79 6.69 5.07 -0.13
N ASN A 80 6.40 6.32 0.16
CA ASN A 80 6.91 6.98 1.37
C ASN A 80 6.39 6.29 2.64
N ILE A 81 5.11 5.93 2.66
CA ILE A 81 4.50 5.22 3.78
C ILE A 81 5.14 3.84 3.95
N MET A 82 5.34 3.10 2.86
CA MET A 82 5.96 1.78 2.90
C MET A 82 7.39 1.86 3.43
N ASN A 83 8.15 2.89 3.05
CA ASN A 83 9.50 3.10 3.58
C ASN A 83 9.48 3.38 5.09
N LYS A 84 8.50 4.11 5.58
CA LYS A 84 8.34 4.35 7.03
C LYS A 84 8.01 3.05 7.77
N ILE A 85 7.17 2.21 7.19
CA ILE A 85 6.85 0.90 7.77
C ILE A 85 8.10 0.04 7.80
N LEU A 86 8.88 0.04 6.73
CA LEU A 86 10.14 -0.70 6.66
C LEU A 86 11.09 -0.26 7.76
N ASP A 87 11.26 1.05 7.96
CA ASP A 87 12.08 1.60 9.04
C ASP A 87 11.58 1.13 10.41
N LYS A 88 10.26 1.12 10.61
CA LYS A 88 9.66 0.65 11.87
C LYS A 88 9.95 -0.82 12.12
N VAL A 89 9.81 -1.66 11.08
CA VAL A 89 10.10 -3.10 11.18
C VAL A 89 11.58 -3.32 11.47
N LEU A 90 12.47 -2.54 10.84
CA LEU A 90 13.91 -2.63 11.07
C LEU A 90 14.30 -2.28 12.53
N GLU A 91 13.57 -1.34 13.14
CA GLU A 91 13.82 -0.94 14.53
C GLU A 91 13.30 -1.97 15.55
N MET A 92 12.42 -2.87 15.16
CA MET A 92 11.87 -3.86 16.08
C MET A 92 12.90 -4.91 16.45
N ASP A 93 13.01 -5.18 17.76
CA ASP A 93 13.91 -6.20 18.27
C ASP A 93 13.41 -7.61 17.90
N ALA A 94 14.32 -8.43 17.40
CA ALA A 94 14.07 -9.83 17.11
C ALA A 94 15.07 -10.65 17.92
N THR A 95 14.57 -11.34 18.97
CA THR A 95 15.40 -12.01 19.95
C THR A 95 15.43 -13.52 19.83
N ASN A 96 14.56 -14.09 19.00
CA ASN A 96 14.53 -15.53 18.73
C ASN A 96 14.33 -15.79 17.24
N ASP A 97 14.51 -17.05 16.82
CA ASP A 97 14.47 -17.44 15.41
C ASP A 97 13.12 -17.15 14.76
N ILE A 98 12.03 -17.34 15.48
CA ILE A 98 10.68 -17.08 14.96
C ILE A 98 10.50 -15.58 14.68
N GLN A 99 10.94 -14.72 15.59
CA GLN A 99 10.86 -13.27 15.42
C GLN A 99 11.76 -12.79 14.28
N ILE A 100 12.96 -13.35 14.16
CA ILE A 100 13.87 -13.03 13.06
C ILE A 100 13.23 -13.40 11.71
N GLN A 101 12.64 -14.59 11.60
CA GLN A 101 11.95 -15.01 10.37
C GLN A 101 10.76 -14.11 10.05
N ASN A 102 9.97 -13.73 11.06
CA ASN A 102 8.83 -12.82 10.86
C ASN A 102 9.29 -11.45 10.39
N LYS A 103 10.37 -10.94 10.97
CA LYS A 103 10.96 -9.65 10.57
C LYS A 103 11.39 -9.67 9.11
N MET A 104 12.12 -10.71 8.70
CA MET A 104 12.58 -10.89 7.32
C MET A 104 11.39 -10.98 6.35
N ARG A 105 10.35 -11.73 6.73
CA ARG A 105 9.15 -11.89 5.90
C ARG A 105 8.41 -10.57 5.72
N LEU A 106 8.28 -9.77 6.77
CA LEU A 106 7.65 -8.46 6.71
C LEU A 106 8.45 -7.48 5.84
N MET A 107 9.77 -7.49 5.96
CA MET A 107 10.66 -6.70 5.12
C MET A 107 10.50 -7.06 3.65
N ASP A 108 10.46 -8.34 3.33
CA ASP A 108 10.27 -8.82 1.96
C ASP A 108 8.91 -8.39 1.41
N SER A 109 7.87 -8.44 2.24
CA SER A 109 6.53 -7.99 1.85
C SER A 109 6.52 -6.50 1.50
N VAL A 110 7.12 -5.66 2.34
CA VAL A 110 7.19 -4.22 2.10
C VAL A 110 8.01 -3.90 0.85
N ASP A 111 9.14 -4.56 0.65
CA ASP A 111 9.95 -4.41 -0.57
C ASP A 111 9.13 -4.79 -1.81
N GLY A 112 8.34 -5.84 -1.73
CA GLY A 112 7.44 -6.25 -2.81
C GLY A 112 6.40 -5.18 -3.14
N TYR A 113 5.85 -4.51 -2.13
CA TYR A 113 4.92 -3.39 -2.34
C TYR A 113 5.60 -2.23 -3.07
N VAL A 114 6.80 -1.85 -2.64
CA VAL A 114 7.55 -0.75 -3.25
C VAL A 114 7.82 -1.05 -4.72
N ASP A 115 8.23 -2.28 -5.06
CA ASP A 115 8.47 -2.70 -6.43
C ASP A 115 7.21 -2.63 -7.29
N LYS A 116 6.08 -3.09 -6.77
CA LYS A 116 4.79 -3.04 -7.48
C LYS A 116 4.32 -1.62 -7.71
N LEU A 117 4.51 -0.74 -6.72
CA LEU A 117 4.17 0.67 -6.85
C LEU A 117 5.02 1.34 -7.93
N ALA A 118 6.32 1.07 -7.95
CA ALA A 118 7.22 1.60 -8.97
C ALA A 118 6.82 1.13 -10.37
N THR A 119 6.48 -0.15 -10.53
CA THR A 119 6.01 -0.70 -11.80
C THR A 119 4.73 -0.02 -12.26
N MET A 120 3.78 0.21 -11.36
CA MET A 120 2.53 0.88 -11.69
C MET A 120 2.75 2.34 -12.11
N MET A 121 3.67 3.05 -11.46
CA MET A 121 4.03 4.41 -11.84
C MET A 121 4.54 4.47 -13.28
N ILE A 122 5.36 3.51 -13.67
CA ILE A 122 5.86 3.41 -15.06
C ILE A 122 4.69 3.15 -16.03
N LYS A 123 3.76 2.27 -15.68
CA LYS A 123 2.61 1.95 -16.54
C LYS A 123 1.68 3.15 -16.75
N LEU A 124 1.62 4.08 -15.83
CA LEU A 124 0.81 5.28 -15.93
C LEU A 124 1.42 6.35 -16.86
N LEU A 125 2.70 6.24 -17.14
CA LEU A 125 3.37 7.13 -18.07
C LEU A 125 2.98 6.76 -19.51
#